data_2c5ebf7261a5ea9c9c059ac009208958
#
_entry.id   2c5ebf7261a5ea9c9c059ac009208958
#
_cell.length_a   1.000
_cell.length_b   1.000
_cell.length_c   1.000
_cell.angle_alpha   90.00
_cell.angle_beta   90.00
_cell.angle_gamma   90.00
#
_symmetry.space_group_name_H-M   'P 1'
#
loop_
_entity.id
_entity.type
_entity.pdbx_description
1 polymer ?
#
loop_
_entity_poly.entity_id
_entity_poly.type
_entity_poly.pdbx_seq_one_letter_code
_entity_poly.pdbx_strand_id
1 'polypeptide(L)'
;SGVVAADGHGDDLLRWGGLKGFVDGSLGSATAWFHEPFLDNPDNSGFPLTDPADLETLMQNADTAGRRLAIHAIGDRAIDQLIGDMRAIAGEDIASRRFRIEHFQHPSQAAIEAAAASGIVASMQPYHAIDDGRWLEDAIGRERARTTYAFRSILDSGGILTFGSDWPVAPLSPLLGVYAAVARRTLDDANPDGWQPQEKLTVEEALTAYTRMNAYAVFEDDVAGTLELGKRADLVVLSADPRAVDPADIRHIEVLETVIDGVPVFGE
;
A
#
# COMPACT_ATOMS: atom_id res chain seq x y z
N SER A 1 -10.74 -7.86 -21.47
CA SER A 1 -9.39 -8.02 -22.04
C SER A 1 -9.30 -7.53 -23.51
N GLY A 2 -10.42 -7.35 -24.25
CA GLY A 2 -10.40 -6.89 -25.65
C GLY A 2 -10.22 -5.37 -25.84
N VAL A 3 -10.67 -4.57 -24.91
CA VAL A 3 -10.67 -3.10 -25.02
C VAL A 3 -9.27 -2.51 -24.83
N VAL A 4 -8.44 -3.12 -24.02
CA VAL A 4 -7.07 -2.64 -23.74
C VAL A 4 -6.04 -3.13 -24.76
N ALA A 5 -6.33 -4.22 -25.47
CA ALA A 5 -5.43 -4.78 -26.47
C ALA A 5 -5.37 -3.97 -27.78
N ALA A 6 -6.36 -3.13 -28.08
CA ALA A 6 -6.45 -2.42 -29.36
C ALA A 6 -5.53 -1.19 -29.44
N ASP A 7 -5.37 -0.41 -28.35
CA ASP A 7 -4.68 0.89 -28.38
C ASP A 7 -3.50 1.04 -27.39
N GLY A 8 -3.22 0.04 -26.60
CA GLY A 8 -1.97 -0.10 -25.84
C GLY A 8 -1.83 0.74 -24.56
N HIS A 9 -2.41 1.93 -24.42
CA HIS A 9 -2.10 2.82 -23.29
C HIS A 9 -3.27 3.59 -22.66
N GLY A 10 -4.44 3.68 -23.31
CA GLY A 10 -5.54 4.53 -22.82
C GLY A 10 -5.32 6.03 -23.12
N ASP A 11 -6.03 6.88 -22.38
CA ASP A 11 -5.94 8.34 -22.47
C ASP A 11 -5.58 8.97 -21.11
N ASP A 12 -5.73 10.28 -20.98
CA ASP A 12 -5.38 10.99 -19.73
C ASP A 12 -6.33 10.69 -18.57
N LEU A 13 -7.50 10.11 -18.84
CA LEU A 13 -8.51 9.77 -17.82
C LEU A 13 -8.52 8.27 -17.48
N LEU A 14 -8.16 7.40 -18.46
CA LEU A 14 -8.19 5.95 -18.28
C LEU A 14 -6.97 5.30 -18.93
N ARG A 15 -6.09 4.71 -18.12
CA ARG A 15 -4.87 4.05 -18.58
C ARG A 15 -4.75 2.63 -18.08
N TRP A 16 -4.03 1.82 -18.85
CA TRP A 16 -3.61 0.51 -18.41
C TRP A 16 -2.51 0.62 -17.35
N GLY A 17 -2.83 0.25 -16.09
CA GLY A 17 -1.93 0.44 -14.94
C GLY A 17 -0.83 -0.61 -14.79
N GLY A 18 -1.05 -1.82 -15.28
CA GLY A 18 -0.10 -2.93 -15.12
C GLY A 18 -0.78 -4.28 -14.86
N LEU A 19 0.02 -5.29 -14.52
CA LEU A 19 -0.44 -6.62 -14.15
C LEU A 19 -0.73 -6.66 -12.64
N LYS A 20 -1.96 -7.02 -12.26
CA LYS A 20 -2.29 -7.41 -10.88
C LYS A 20 -2.18 -8.93 -10.75
N GLY A 21 -1.45 -9.39 -9.73
CA GLY A 21 -1.31 -10.79 -9.35
C GLY A 21 -1.45 -10.97 -7.83
N PHE A 22 -1.46 -12.22 -7.39
CA PHE A 22 -1.59 -12.60 -5.99
C PHE A 22 -0.59 -13.70 -5.66
N VAL A 23 0.29 -13.47 -4.67
CA VAL A 23 1.12 -14.55 -4.11
C VAL A 23 0.27 -15.37 -3.15
N ASP A 24 -0.39 -14.72 -2.19
CA ASP A 24 -1.13 -15.38 -1.11
C ASP A 24 -2.52 -14.75 -0.88
N GLY A 25 -3.17 -15.18 0.18
CA GLY A 25 -4.46 -14.65 0.60
C GLY A 25 -4.36 -13.59 1.70
N SER A 26 -5.24 -13.65 2.71
CA SER A 26 -5.32 -12.64 3.78
C SER A 26 -5.12 -13.26 5.17
N LEU A 27 -4.78 -12.40 6.15
CA LEU A 27 -4.70 -12.81 7.55
C LEU A 27 -6.06 -13.30 8.07
N GLY A 28 -7.14 -12.55 7.82
CA GLY A 28 -8.47 -12.86 8.32
C GLY A 28 -9.08 -14.15 7.78
N SER A 29 -8.65 -14.62 6.60
CA SER A 29 -9.05 -15.92 6.05
C SER A 29 -8.08 -17.05 6.40
N ALA A 30 -7.02 -16.77 7.17
CA ALA A 30 -5.93 -17.69 7.48
C ALA A 30 -5.27 -18.32 6.25
N THR A 31 -5.15 -17.52 5.17
CA THR A 31 -4.54 -17.92 3.88
C THR A 31 -3.31 -17.06 3.52
N ALA A 32 -2.98 -16.04 4.32
CA ALA A 32 -1.71 -15.33 4.22
C ALA A 32 -0.55 -16.32 4.47
N TRP A 33 0.45 -16.32 3.58
CA TRP A 33 1.50 -17.33 3.57
C TRP A 33 2.70 -16.93 4.41
N PHE A 34 2.83 -17.58 5.58
CA PHE A 34 3.86 -17.31 6.57
C PHE A 34 4.95 -18.40 6.59
N HIS A 35 6.12 -18.07 7.12
CA HIS A 35 7.16 -19.05 7.45
C HIS A 35 6.73 -19.93 8.64
N GLU A 36 6.11 -19.31 9.66
CA GLU A 36 5.62 -19.99 10.86
C GLU A 36 4.09 -20.12 10.81
N PRO A 37 3.50 -21.19 11.39
CA PRO A 37 2.06 -21.37 11.37
C PRO A 37 1.32 -20.31 12.19
N PHE A 38 0.00 -20.22 11.98
CA PHE A 38 -0.91 -19.46 12.81
C PHE A 38 -0.92 -20.02 14.25
N LEU A 39 -1.07 -19.14 15.26
CA LEU A 39 -1.03 -19.57 16.67
C LEU A 39 -2.20 -20.47 17.06
N ASP A 40 -3.37 -20.23 16.49
CA ASP A 40 -4.60 -20.98 16.71
C ASP A 40 -4.71 -22.24 15.84
N ASN A 41 -3.81 -22.39 14.84
CA ASN A 41 -3.80 -23.54 13.92
C ASN A 41 -2.36 -23.92 13.53
N PRO A 42 -1.68 -24.74 14.35
CA PRO A 42 -0.27 -25.15 14.14
C PRO A 42 -0.01 -25.92 12.84
N ASP A 43 -1.04 -26.44 12.18
CA ASP A 43 -0.92 -27.15 10.92
C ASP A 43 -1.13 -26.25 9.70
N ASN A 44 -1.42 -24.97 9.92
CA ASN A 44 -1.67 -23.99 8.87
C ASN A 44 -0.70 -22.82 8.94
N SER A 45 0.10 -22.63 7.89
CA SER A 45 0.95 -21.44 7.69
C SER A 45 0.50 -20.60 6.47
N GLY A 46 -0.73 -20.78 6.01
CA GLY A 46 -1.18 -20.24 4.73
C GLY A 46 -0.60 -20.97 3.53
N PHE A 47 -0.85 -20.45 2.35
CA PHE A 47 -0.41 -21.07 1.10
C PHE A 47 -0.39 -20.08 -0.05
N PRO A 48 0.40 -20.32 -1.12
CA PRO A 48 0.36 -19.50 -2.31
C PRO A 48 -0.97 -19.71 -3.06
N LEU A 49 -1.65 -18.61 -3.41
CA LEU A 49 -2.88 -18.66 -4.22
C LEU A 49 -2.59 -18.91 -5.70
N THR A 50 -1.48 -18.39 -6.18
CA THR A 50 -0.96 -18.68 -7.52
C THR A 50 0.27 -19.55 -7.37
N ASP A 51 0.39 -20.60 -8.20
CA ASP A 51 1.61 -21.41 -8.22
C ASP A 51 2.83 -20.48 -8.43
N PRO A 52 3.87 -20.56 -7.60
CA PRO A 52 5.01 -19.62 -7.67
C PRO A 52 5.68 -19.57 -9.04
N ALA A 53 5.82 -20.72 -9.73
CA ALA A 53 6.47 -20.78 -11.05
C ALA A 53 5.57 -20.15 -12.15
N ASP A 54 4.25 -20.33 -12.03
CA ASP A 54 3.29 -19.69 -12.93
C ASP A 54 3.29 -18.17 -12.72
N LEU A 55 3.31 -17.69 -11.46
CA LEU A 55 3.36 -16.27 -11.14
C LEU A 55 4.67 -15.65 -11.64
N GLU A 56 5.81 -16.27 -11.41
CA GLU A 56 7.11 -15.80 -11.90
C GLU A 56 7.08 -15.68 -13.44
N THR A 57 6.54 -16.67 -14.15
CA THR A 57 6.39 -16.65 -15.61
C THR A 57 5.52 -15.49 -16.07
N LEU A 58 4.39 -15.23 -15.39
CA LEU A 58 3.50 -14.13 -15.71
C LEU A 58 4.18 -12.77 -15.48
N MET A 59 4.91 -12.62 -14.36
CA MET A 59 5.66 -11.42 -14.04
C MET A 59 6.78 -11.15 -15.04
N GLN A 60 7.55 -12.17 -15.43
CA GLN A 60 8.60 -12.08 -16.45
C GLN A 60 8.05 -11.65 -17.81
N ASN A 61 6.92 -12.24 -18.22
CA ASN A 61 6.26 -11.88 -19.48
C ASN A 61 5.74 -10.43 -19.45
N ALA A 62 5.20 -9.98 -18.30
CA ALA A 62 4.72 -8.63 -18.12
C ALA A 62 5.88 -7.62 -18.18
N ASP A 63 7.00 -7.86 -17.48
CA ASP A 63 8.18 -6.99 -17.52
C ASP A 63 8.78 -6.92 -18.94
N THR A 64 8.92 -8.06 -19.62
CA THR A 64 9.40 -8.12 -21.01
C THR A 64 8.51 -7.31 -21.96
N ALA A 65 7.20 -7.27 -21.69
CA ALA A 65 6.23 -6.45 -22.43
C ALA A 65 6.18 -4.98 -21.95
N GLY A 66 7.08 -4.55 -21.07
CA GLY A 66 7.12 -3.20 -20.53
C GLY A 66 5.92 -2.87 -19.62
N ARG A 67 5.31 -3.90 -19.02
CA ARG A 67 4.15 -3.73 -18.11
C ARG A 67 4.61 -3.64 -16.66
N ARG A 68 3.93 -2.81 -15.87
CA ARG A 68 4.17 -2.65 -14.44
C ARG A 68 3.62 -3.85 -13.67
N LEU A 69 4.23 -4.14 -12.54
CA LEU A 69 3.77 -5.20 -11.62
C LEU A 69 3.17 -4.57 -10.36
N ALA A 70 1.99 -5.06 -9.97
CA ALA A 70 1.29 -4.72 -8.74
C ALA A 70 0.80 -6.04 -8.10
N ILE A 71 1.64 -6.65 -7.28
CA ILE A 71 1.42 -8.02 -6.80
C ILE A 71 1.07 -8.01 -5.32
N HIS A 72 -0.04 -8.64 -4.98
CA HIS A 72 -0.49 -8.82 -3.61
C HIS A 72 0.42 -9.80 -2.86
N ALA A 73 0.93 -9.39 -1.70
CA ALA A 73 1.61 -10.26 -0.74
C ALA A 73 1.41 -9.75 0.69
N ILE A 74 0.87 -10.60 1.56
CA ILE A 74 0.50 -10.27 2.93
C ILE A 74 1.41 -10.96 3.95
N GLY A 75 1.58 -12.30 3.87
CA GLY A 75 2.44 -13.04 4.79
C GLY A 75 3.93 -12.80 4.54
N ASP A 76 4.75 -12.99 5.57
CA ASP A 76 6.20 -12.76 5.51
C ASP A 76 6.88 -13.62 4.44
N ARG A 77 6.49 -14.89 4.31
CA ARG A 77 7.03 -15.78 3.30
C ARG A 77 6.61 -15.37 1.88
N ALA A 78 5.37 -14.91 1.70
CA ALA A 78 4.90 -14.38 0.43
C ALA A 78 5.68 -13.14 0.00
N ILE A 79 5.95 -12.23 0.95
CA ILE A 79 6.73 -11.01 0.72
C ILE A 79 8.18 -11.34 0.37
N ASP A 80 8.83 -12.23 1.13
CA ASP A 80 10.21 -12.64 0.88
C ASP A 80 10.37 -13.28 -0.51
N GLN A 81 9.45 -14.18 -0.88
CA GLN A 81 9.43 -14.82 -2.21
C GLN A 81 9.29 -13.77 -3.31
N LEU A 82 8.32 -12.87 -3.17
CA LEU A 82 8.02 -11.85 -4.18
C LEU A 82 9.18 -10.86 -4.38
N ILE A 83 9.84 -10.43 -3.30
CA ILE A 83 11.05 -9.58 -3.40
C ILE A 83 12.15 -10.31 -4.18
N GLY A 84 12.33 -11.60 -3.90
CA GLY A 84 13.30 -12.45 -4.61
C GLY A 84 13.01 -12.51 -6.11
N ASP A 85 11.77 -12.79 -6.48
CA ASP A 85 11.32 -12.91 -7.87
C ASP A 85 11.46 -11.56 -8.61
N MET A 86 11.03 -10.46 -8.01
CA MET A 86 11.17 -9.12 -8.59
C MET A 86 12.63 -8.75 -8.85
N ARG A 87 13.53 -9.10 -7.94
CA ARG A 87 14.98 -8.91 -8.10
C ARG A 87 15.56 -9.77 -9.22
N ALA A 88 15.14 -11.02 -9.30
CA ALA A 88 15.61 -11.93 -10.35
C ALA A 88 15.16 -11.47 -11.75
N ILE A 89 13.94 -10.95 -11.86
CA ILE A 89 13.35 -10.48 -13.12
C ILE A 89 14.02 -9.17 -13.58
N ALA A 90 14.16 -8.20 -12.72
CA ALA A 90 14.61 -6.85 -13.12
C ALA A 90 16.13 -6.64 -13.00
N GLY A 91 16.83 -7.47 -12.23
CA GLY A 91 18.29 -7.34 -12.01
C GLY A 91 18.69 -5.97 -11.48
N GLU A 92 19.70 -5.36 -12.08
CA GLU A 92 20.21 -4.04 -11.68
C GLU A 92 19.22 -2.89 -11.95
N ASP A 93 18.24 -3.10 -12.84
CA ASP A 93 17.26 -2.09 -13.24
C ASP A 93 16.04 -2.03 -12.31
N ILE A 94 16.01 -2.81 -11.23
CA ILE A 94 14.83 -3.00 -10.38
C ILE A 94 14.24 -1.68 -9.86
N ALA A 95 15.08 -0.75 -9.43
CA ALA A 95 14.63 0.55 -8.90
C ALA A 95 13.86 1.38 -9.96
N SER A 96 14.25 1.28 -11.23
CA SER A 96 13.59 1.97 -12.34
C SER A 96 12.24 1.38 -12.69
N ARG A 97 12.00 0.11 -12.34
CA ARG A 97 10.73 -0.59 -12.60
C ARG A 97 9.58 -0.10 -11.71
N ARG A 98 9.87 0.44 -10.54
CA ARG A 98 8.88 0.84 -9.53
C ARG A 98 7.84 -0.26 -9.30
N PHE A 99 8.29 -1.52 -9.22
CA PHE A 99 7.40 -2.65 -8.92
C PHE A 99 6.74 -2.46 -7.57
N ARG A 100 5.46 -2.83 -7.46
CA ARG A 100 4.68 -2.65 -6.25
C ARG A 100 4.35 -3.98 -5.61
N ILE A 101 4.52 -4.04 -4.29
CA ILE A 101 3.93 -5.07 -3.44
C ILE A 101 2.70 -4.44 -2.79
N GLU A 102 1.53 -4.93 -3.18
CA GLU A 102 0.27 -4.50 -2.60
C GLU A 102 0.10 -5.16 -1.23
N HIS A 103 -0.35 -4.40 -0.27
CA HIS A 103 -0.47 -4.69 1.15
C HIS A 103 0.86 -4.67 1.91
N PHE A 104 1.86 -5.44 1.54
CA PHE A 104 3.16 -5.49 2.25
C PHE A 104 2.96 -5.55 3.78
N GLN A 105 2.02 -6.43 4.22
CA GLN A 105 1.35 -6.28 5.51
C GLN A 105 2.18 -6.76 6.68
N HIS A 106 2.83 -7.94 6.55
CA HIS A 106 3.63 -8.57 7.62
C HIS A 106 5.08 -8.81 7.18
N PRO A 107 5.84 -7.78 6.75
CA PRO A 107 7.23 -7.96 6.36
C PRO A 107 8.10 -8.31 7.56
N SER A 108 9.17 -9.06 7.34
CA SER A 108 10.29 -9.09 8.26
C SER A 108 11.10 -7.79 8.17
N GLN A 109 11.93 -7.49 9.18
CA GLN A 109 12.86 -6.36 9.11
C GLN A 109 13.80 -6.48 7.89
N ALA A 110 14.26 -7.69 7.58
CA ALA A 110 15.10 -7.94 6.41
C ALA A 110 14.35 -7.68 5.09
N ALA A 111 13.05 -8.00 5.02
CA ALA A 111 12.22 -7.72 3.86
C ALA A 111 12.03 -6.20 3.66
N ILE A 112 11.84 -5.42 4.74
CA ILE A 112 11.77 -3.96 4.68
C ILE A 112 13.05 -3.38 4.08
N GLU A 113 14.21 -3.78 4.60
CA GLU A 113 15.51 -3.34 4.13
C GLU A 113 15.76 -3.76 2.67
N ALA A 114 15.37 -4.99 2.32
CA ALA A 114 15.51 -5.52 0.96
C ALA A 114 14.63 -4.78 -0.05
N ALA A 115 13.39 -4.46 0.30
CA ALA A 115 12.47 -3.67 -0.53
C ALA A 115 13.00 -2.25 -0.72
N ALA A 116 13.46 -1.60 0.37
CA ALA A 116 14.05 -0.26 0.33
C ALA A 116 15.28 -0.21 -0.58
N ALA A 117 16.23 -1.14 -0.41
CA ALA A 117 17.45 -1.22 -1.23
C ALA A 117 17.15 -1.49 -2.72
N SER A 118 16.01 -2.10 -3.03
CA SER A 118 15.58 -2.42 -4.39
C SER A 118 14.71 -1.35 -5.04
N GLY A 119 14.28 -0.32 -4.30
CA GLY A 119 13.31 0.66 -4.81
C GLY A 119 11.93 0.06 -5.09
N ILE A 120 11.60 -1.07 -4.47
CA ILE A 120 10.26 -1.68 -4.53
C ILE A 120 9.30 -0.82 -3.72
N VAL A 121 8.13 -0.56 -4.27
CA VAL A 121 7.10 0.26 -3.65
C VAL A 121 6.24 -0.58 -2.72
N ALA A 122 6.18 -0.23 -1.44
CA ALA A 122 5.21 -0.77 -0.49
C ALA A 122 3.89 0.01 -0.62
N SER A 123 2.86 -0.64 -1.19
CA SER A 123 1.54 -0.04 -1.44
C SER A 123 0.57 -0.53 -0.38
N MET A 124 0.36 0.27 0.67
CA MET A 124 -0.27 -0.17 1.91
C MET A 124 -1.61 0.52 2.19
N GLN A 125 -2.37 -0.03 3.14
CA GLN A 125 -3.69 0.46 3.52
C GLN A 125 -3.71 0.75 5.03
N PRO A 126 -3.56 2.04 5.43
CA PRO A 126 -3.47 2.36 6.86
C PRO A 126 -4.72 2.02 7.66
N TYR A 127 -5.91 2.05 7.05
CA TYR A 127 -7.14 1.69 7.74
C TYR A 127 -7.12 0.23 8.24
N HIS A 128 -6.51 -0.68 7.48
CA HIS A 128 -6.37 -2.08 7.91
C HIS A 128 -5.56 -2.21 9.20
N ALA A 129 -4.57 -1.33 9.43
CA ALA A 129 -3.78 -1.38 10.66
C ALA A 129 -4.62 -1.14 11.93
N ILE A 130 -5.60 -0.23 11.87
CA ILE A 130 -6.48 0.06 13.02
C ILE A 130 -7.65 -0.91 13.14
N ASP A 131 -7.97 -1.63 12.08
CA ASP A 131 -8.96 -2.70 12.09
C ASP A 131 -8.33 -4.01 12.59
N ASP A 132 -7.26 -4.47 11.97
CA ASP A 132 -6.58 -5.72 12.32
C ASP A 132 -5.88 -5.66 13.69
N GLY A 133 -5.38 -4.49 14.08
CA GLY A 133 -4.70 -4.28 15.36
C GLY A 133 -5.51 -4.68 16.61
N ARG A 134 -6.81 -4.92 16.45
CA ARG A 134 -7.70 -5.43 17.50
C ARG A 134 -7.51 -6.92 17.81
N TRP A 135 -7.01 -7.70 16.85
CA TRP A 135 -7.06 -9.17 16.91
C TRP A 135 -5.84 -9.89 16.30
N LEU A 136 -5.03 -9.22 15.48
CA LEU A 136 -3.98 -9.90 14.73
C LEU A 136 -2.88 -10.52 15.63
N GLU A 137 -2.64 -9.96 16.83
CA GLU A 137 -1.67 -10.54 17.77
C GLU A 137 -2.11 -11.92 18.28
N ASP A 138 -3.41 -12.20 18.34
CA ASP A 138 -3.94 -13.53 18.68
C ASP A 138 -3.69 -14.54 17.54
N ALA A 139 -3.69 -14.09 16.29
CA ALA A 139 -3.50 -14.94 15.12
C ALA A 139 -2.02 -15.27 14.86
N ILE A 140 -1.12 -14.30 14.97
CA ILE A 140 0.30 -14.46 14.59
C ILE A 140 1.29 -14.23 15.72
N GLY A 141 0.83 -13.77 16.87
CA GLY A 141 1.66 -13.47 18.04
C GLY A 141 2.30 -12.10 18.01
N ARG A 142 2.55 -11.59 19.20
CA ARG A 142 3.08 -10.23 19.40
C ARG A 142 4.42 -9.99 18.71
N GLU A 143 5.30 -10.98 18.66
CA GLU A 143 6.63 -10.80 18.07
C GLU A 143 6.55 -10.60 16.56
N ARG A 144 5.79 -11.45 15.85
CA ARG A 144 5.56 -11.27 14.40
C ARG A 144 4.76 -10.01 14.07
N ALA A 145 3.88 -9.60 14.98
CA ALA A 145 3.10 -8.38 14.82
C ALA A 145 3.94 -7.09 14.83
N ARG A 146 5.16 -7.11 15.37
CA ARG A 146 5.99 -5.90 15.56
C ARG A 146 6.35 -5.15 14.29
N THR A 147 6.46 -5.85 13.19
CA THR A 147 6.73 -5.29 11.85
C THR A 147 5.50 -5.24 10.96
N THR A 148 4.33 -5.54 11.51
CA THR A 148 3.06 -5.46 10.79
C THR A 148 2.63 -4.01 10.60
N TYR A 149 2.29 -3.65 9.35
CA TYR A 149 1.98 -2.25 8.99
C TYR A 149 3.10 -1.29 9.40
N ALA A 150 4.34 -1.62 9.06
CA ALA A 150 5.57 -0.98 9.49
C ALA A 150 5.85 0.33 8.72
N PHE A 151 4.94 1.29 8.75
CA PHE A 151 5.01 2.51 7.93
C PHE A 151 6.24 3.35 8.23
N ARG A 152 6.55 3.58 9.52
CA ARG A 152 7.72 4.33 9.97
C ARG A 152 8.99 3.59 9.61
N SER A 153 9.05 2.29 9.91
CA SER A 153 10.21 1.46 9.63
C SER A 153 10.56 1.43 8.13
N ILE A 154 9.56 1.44 7.24
CA ILE A 154 9.76 1.54 5.79
C ILE A 154 10.40 2.88 5.43
N LEU A 155 9.87 4.01 5.93
CA LEU A 155 10.42 5.33 5.64
C LEU A 155 11.82 5.51 6.21
N ASP A 156 12.08 5.06 7.43
CA ASP A 156 13.39 5.16 8.09
C ASP A 156 14.45 4.30 7.39
N SER A 157 14.04 3.23 6.72
CA SER A 157 14.92 2.42 5.86
C SER A 157 15.15 3.03 4.46
N GLY A 158 14.59 4.21 4.18
CA GLY A 158 14.65 4.85 2.86
C GLY A 158 13.73 4.19 1.82
N GLY A 159 12.78 3.38 2.24
CA GLY A 159 11.81 2.71 1.39
C GLY A 159 10.76 3.64 0.81
N ILE A 160 10.08 3.17 -0.23
CA ILE A 160 9.03 3.89 -0.94
C ILE A 160 7.68 3.41 -0.43
N LEU A 161 6.93 4.30 0.22
CA LEU A 161 5.63 4.02 0.81
C LEU A 161 4.53 4.77 0.06
N THR A 162 3.47 4.05 -0.33
CA THR A 162 2.23 4.61 -0.89
C THR A 162 1.02 4.10 -0.13
N PHE A 163 -0.06 4.89 -0.15
CA PHE A 163 -1.29 4.54 0.56
C PHE A 163 -2.50 4.47 -0.36
N GLY A 164 -3.39 3.53 -0.06
CA GLY A 164 -4.70 3.37 -0.67
C GLY A 164 -5.75 2.95 0.35
N SER A 165 -7.03 2.91 -0.04
CA SER A 165 -8.12 2.45 0.82
C SER A 165 -8.45 0.98 0.65
N ASP A 166 -8.14 0.39 -0.51
CA ASP A 166 -8.58 -0.96 -0.89
C ASP A 166 -10.11 -1.14 -0.85
N TRP A 167 -10.83 -0.04 -1.23
CA TRP A 167 -12.29 -0.11 -1.33
C TRP A 167 -12.74 -1.22 -2.32
N PRO A 168 -13.74 -2.04 -2.01
CA PRO A 168 -14.71 -1.94 -0.89
C PRO A 168 -14.32 -2.73 0.37
N VAL A 169 -13.11 -3.26 0.48
CA VAL A 169 -12.67 -4.01 1.68
C VAL A 169 -12.60 -3.07 2.90
N ALA A 170 -12.15 -1.83 2.70
CA ALA A 170 -12.19 -0.77 3.71
C ALA A 170 -13.00 0.43 3.22
N PRO A 171 -13.34 1.40 4.11
CA PRO A 171 -14.00 2.63 3.70
C PRO A 171 -13.22 3.40 2.64
N LEU A 172 -13.94 4.03 1.69
CA LEU A 172 -13.35 4.74 0.56
C LEU A 172 -12.52 5.97 0.97
N SER A 173 -12.88 6.66 2.08
CA SER A 173 -12.29 7.95 2.47
C SER A 173 -10.79 7.87 2.77
N PRO A 174 -9.92 8.57 2.03
CA PRO A 174 -8.48 8.63 2.33
C PRO A 174 -8.18 9.30 3.68
N LEU A 175 -9.04 10.22 4.16
CA LEU A 175 -8.86 10.89 5.44
C LEU A 175 -8.93 9.92 6.63
N LEU A 176 -9.71 8.83 6.52
CA LEU A 176 -9.68 7.74 7.49
C LEU A 176 -8.34 7.01 7.48
N GLY A 177 -7.72 6.86 6.32
CA GLY A 177 -6.37 6.30 6.20
C GLY A 177 -5.30 7.24 6.76
N VAL A 178 -5.39 8.55 6.52
CA VAL A 178 -4.51 9.55 7.14
C VAL A 178 -4.63 9.49 8.66
N TYR A 179 -5.87 9.51 9.19
CA TYR A 179 -6.12 9.31 10.62
C TYR A 179 -5.47 8.03 11.14
N ALA A 180 -5.67 6.91 10.44
CA ALA A 180 -5.13 5.62 10.85
C ALA A 180 -3.59 5.60 10.88
N ALA A 181 -2.92 6.21 9.89
CA ALA A 181 -1.46 6.28 9.85
C ALA A 181 -0.88 7.17 10.97
N VAL A 182 -1.58 8.25 11.33
CA VAL A 182 -1.12 9.25 12.31
C VAL A 182 -1.49 8.85 13.74
N ALA A 183 -2.74 8.47 13.98
CA ALA A 183 -3.23 8.12 15.32
C ALA A 183 -2.96 6.67 15.69
N ARG A 184 -3.06 5.73 14.75
CA ARG A 184 -2.97 4.27 14.93
C ARG A 184 -3.88 3.73 16.05
N ARG A 185 -4.96 4.45 16.31
CA ARG A 185 -5.94 4.09 17.34
C ARG A 185 -6.89 3.05 16.77
N THR A 186 -6.93 1.88 17.39
CA THR A 186 -7.78 0.76 16.96
C THR A 186 -9.27 1.11 17.03
N LEU A 187 -10.09 0.48 16.19
CA LEU A 187 -11.51 0.79 16.05
C LEU A 187 -12.35 0.52 17.31
N ASP A 188 -11.84 -0.33 18.22
CA ASP A 188 -12.45 -0.65 19.51
C ASP A 188 -11.99 0.29 20.65
N ASP A 189 -11.19 1.30 20.34
CA ASP A 189 -10.58 2.24 21.30
C ASP A 189 -9.70 1.58 22.38
N ALA A 190 -9.33 0.30 22.23
CA ALA A 190 -8.48 -0.41 23.19
C ALA A 190 -7.04 0.14 23.24
N ASN A 191 -6.60 0.82 22.17
CA ASN A 191 -5.29 1.42 22.03
C ASN A 191 -5.38 2.95 21.89
N PRO A 192 -5.72 3.71 22.97
CA PRO A 192 -5.93 5.16 22.87
C PRO A 192 -4.67 5.94 22.46
N ASP A 193 -3.48 5.42 22.83
CA ASP A 193 -2.19 5.99 22.44
C ASP A 193 -1.67 5.47 21.09
N GLY A 194 -2.45 4.63 20.42
CA GLY A 194 -2.14 3.97 19.15
C GLY A 194 -1.57 2.56 19.33
N TRP A 195 -2.03 1.64 18.50
CA TRP A 195 -1.44 0.30 18.38
C TRP A 195 -0.10 0.39 17.66
N GLN A 196 0.96 -0.14 18.26
CA GLN A 196 2.34 0.01 17.80
C GLN A 196 2.70 1.48 17.48
N PRO A 197 2.72 2.35 18.49
CA PRO A 197 2.84 3.80 18.31
C PRO A 197 4.17 4.24 17.69
N GLN A 198 5.19 3.37 17.70
CA GLN A 198 6.48 3.60 17.03
C GLN A 198 6.33 3.65 15.50
N GLU A 199 5.27 3.08 14.93
CA GLU A 199 4.99 3.05 13.49
C GLU A 199 4.10 4.21 13.02
N LYS A 200 3.82 5.19 13.89
CA LYS A 200 3.08 6.40 13.52
C LYS A 200 3.83 7.25 12.51
N LEU A 201 3.07 7.87 11.63
CA LEU A 201 3.56 8.89 10.71
C LEU A 201 3.14 10.28 11.13
N THR A 202 3.83 11.29 10.64
CA THR A 202 3.31 12.67 10.64
C THR A 202 2.19 12.81 9.60
N VAL A 203 1.40 13.87 9.72
CA VAL A 203 0.34 14.17 8.75
C VAL A 203 0.93 14.40 7.35
N GLU A 204 2.06 15.11 7.27
CA GLU A 204 2.75 15.39 6.02
C GLU A 204 3.24 14.11 5.32
N GLU A 205 3.79 13.17 6.07
CA GLU A 205 4.23 11.88 5.53
C GLU A 205 3.03 11.07 5.02
N ALA A 206 1.95 11.02 5.79
CA ALA A 206 0.72 10.32 5.38
C ALA A 206 0.10 10.94 4.12
N LEU A 207 -0.01 12.28 4.06
CA LEU A 207 -0.49 12.98 2.86
C LEU A 207 0.44 12.74 1.66
N THR A 208 1.75 12.77 1.87
CA THR A 208 2.74 12.48 0.81
C THR A 208 2.56 11.07 0.25
N ALA A 209 2.32 10.08 1.11
CA ALA A 209 2.07 8.70 0.70
C ALA A 209 0.76 8.55 -0.10
N TYR A 210 -0.28 9.34 0.22
CA TYR A 210 -1.56 9.37 -0.50
C TYR A 210 -1.54 10.16 -1.81
N THR A 211 -0.56 11.05 -2.02
CA THR A 211 -0.54 11.98 -3.18
C THR A 211 0.71 11.78 -4.04
N ARG A 212 1.81 12.45 -3.70
CA ARG A 212 3.06 12.46 -4.45
C ARG A 212 3.60 11.05 -4.72
N MET A 213 3.60 10.19 -3.69
CA MET A 213 4.15 8.85 -3.83
C MET A 213 3.25 7.93 -4.65
N ASN A 214 1.93 8.14 -4.65
CA ASN A 214 1.02 7.46 -5.57
C ASN A 214 1.30 7.85 -7.03
N ALA A 215 1.48 9.14 -7.31
CA ALA A 215 1.87 9.60 -8.66
C ALA A 215 3.22 8.97 -9.09
N TYR A 216 4.20 8.94 -8.18
CA TYR A 216 5.48 8.27 -8.41
C TYR A 216 5.29 6.78 -8.76
N ALA A 217 4.49 6.04 -7.99
CA ALA A 217 4.29 4.61 -8.18
C ALA A 217 3.63 4.25 -9.52
N VAL A 218 2.94 5.20 -10.14
CA VAL A 218 2.30 5.03 -11.46
C VAL A 218 2.99 5.80 -12.58
N PHE A 219 4.19 6.37 -12.34
CA PHE A 219 4.97 7.14 -13.32
C PHE A 219 4.25 8.39 -13.82
N GLU A 220 3.53 9.07 -12.95
CA GLU A 220 2.85 10.33 -13.22
C GLU A 220 3.38 11.48 -12.34
N ASP A 221 4.49 11.28 -11.65
CA ASP A 221 5.09 12.26 -10.76
C ASP A 221 5.55 13.55 -11.46
N ASP A 222 5.72 13.54 -12.79
CA ASP A 222 5.97 14.74 -13.58
C ASP A 222 4.71 15.59 -13.81
N VAL A 223 3.51 14.98 -13.77
CA VAL A 223 2.25 15.62 -14.16
C VAL A 223 1.18 15.65 -13.06
N ALA A 224 1.38 14.94 -11.94
CA ALA A 224 0.41 14.85 -10.84
C ALA A 224 1.09 14.70 -9.48
N GLY A 225 0.29 14.61 -8.41
CA GLY A 225 0.70 14.30 -7.04
C GLY A 225 1.17 15.48 -6.20
N THR A 226 1.35 16.66 -6.79
CA THR A 226 1.68 17.91 -6.09
C THR A 226 0.99 19.09 -6.77
N LEU A 227 0.84 20.23 -6.03
CA LEU A 227 0.28 21.47 -6.54
C LEU A 227 1.38 22.41 -7.10
N GLU A 228 2.27 21.84 -7.92
CA GLU A 228 3.34 22.59 -8.57
C GLU A 228 2.89 23.13 -9.93
N LEU A 229 3.49 24.26 -10.35
CA LEU A 229 3.21 24.85 -11.65
C LEU A 229 3.55 23.88 -12.80
N GLY A 230 2.60 23.69 -13.70
CA GLY A 230 2.73 22.79 -14.85
C GLY A 230 2.17 21.39 -14.63
N LYS A 231 1.73 21.05 -13.42
CA LYS A 231 1.01 19.81 -13.14
C LYS A 231 -0.50 19.97 -13.28
N ARG A 232 -1.21 18.85 -13.38
CA ARG A 232 -2.68 18.84 -13.40
C ARG A 232 -3.23 19.50 -12.14
N ALA A 233 -4.28 20.25 -12.28
CA ALA A 233 -4.99 20.87 -11.17
C ALA A 233 -5.96 19.87 -10.52
N ASP A 234 -5.40 18.76 -9.99
CA ASP A 234 -6.12 17.76 -9.21
C ASP A 234 -5.97 18.14 -7.74
N LEU A 235 -7.06 18.57 -7.10
CA LEU A 235 -7.03 19.04 -5.71
C LEU A 235 -8.35 18.78 -4.98
N VAL A 236 -8.28 18.81 -3.66
CA VAL A 236 -9.45 18.80 -2.78
C VAL A 236 -9.41 20.00 -1.85
N VAL A 237 -10.58 20.58 -1.55
CA VAL A 237 -10.77 21.57 -0.50
C VAL A 237 -11.35 20.85 0.71
N LEU A 238 -10.69 21.00 1.86
CA LEU A 238 -11.06 20.36 3.11
C LEU A 238 -11.68 21.37 4.08
N SER A 239 -12.57 20.89 4.97
CA SER A 239 -13.21 21.72 6.00
C SER A 239 -12.23 22.23 7.08
N ALA A 240 -11.08 21.57 7.24
CA ALA A 240 -10.01 21.99 8.15
C ALA A 240 -8.64 21.51 7.64
N ASP A 241 -7.57 22.18 8.06
CA ASP A 241 -6.20 21.70 7.80
C ASP A 241 -5.87 20.51 8.70
N PRO A 242 -5.62 19.30 8.14
CA PRO A 242 -5.32 18.11 8.93
C PRO A 242 -4.06 18.23 9.77
N ARG A 243 -3.16 19.20 9.47
CA ARG A 243 -1.95 19.47 10.25
C ARG A 243 -2.21 20.34 11.48
N ALA A 244 -3.36 21.04 11.52
CA ALA A 244 -3.71 21.99 12.55
C ALA A 244 -4.76 21.48 13.56
N VAL A 245 -5.36 20.32 13.30
CA VAL A 245 -6.32 19.69 14.21
C VAL A 245 -5.65 18.62 15.09
N ASP A 246 -6.33 18.22 16.18
CA ASP A 246 -5.89 17.05 16.93
C ASP A 246 -5.90 15.82 16.01
N PRO A 247 -4.89 14.93 16.08
CA PRO A 247 -4.88 13.70 15.30
C PRO A 247 -6.17 12.89 15.37
N ALA A 248 -6.87 12.89 16.52
CA ALA A 248 -8.15 12.21 16.67
C ALA A 248 -9.29 12.83 15.83
N ASP A 249 -9.17 14.09 15.46
CA ASP A 249 -10.20 14.85 14.73
C ASP A 249 -10.01 14.76 13.21
N ILE A 250 -8.87 14.28 12.71
CA ILE A 250 -8.61 14.12 11.26
C ILE A 250 -9.73 13.33 10.59
N ARG A 251 -10.25 12.31 11.25
CA ARG A 251 -11.36 11.47 10.75
C ARG A 251 -12.70 12.20 10.57
N HIS A 252 -12.82 13.41 11.12
CA HIS A 252 -14.03 14.25 11.04
C HIS A 252 -13.90 15.38 10.03
N ILE A 253 -12.74 15.52 9.39
CA ILE A 253 -12.54 16.50 8.30
C ILE A 253 -13.37 16.06 7.10
N GLU A 254 -14.13 17.01 6.54
CA GLU A 254 -14.97 16.82 5.37
C GLU A 254 -14.27 17.31 4.10
N VAL A 255 -14.50 16.63 2.99
CA VAL A 255 -14.15 17.12 1.65
C VAL A 255 -15.28 18.04 1.21
N LEU A 256 -14.95 19.31 1.02
CA LEU A 256 -15.91 20.36 0.60
C LEU A 256 -15.99 20.42 -0.93
N GLU A 257 -14.86 20.26 -1.61
CA GLU A 257 -14.78 20.30 -3.07
C GLU A 257 -13.71 19.33 -3.58
N THR A 258 -13.96 18.70 -4.72
CA THR A 258 -12.98 17.93 -5.47
C THR A 258 -12.88 18.49 -6.88
N VAL A 259 -11.65 18.80 -7.31
CA VAL A 259 -11.33 19.32 -8.63
C VAL A 259 -10.42 18.33 -9.36
N ILE A 260 -10.76 18.01 -10.60
CA ILE A 260 -9.96 17.16 -11.48
C ILE A 260 -9.64 17.96 -12.73
N ASP A 261 -8.34 18.08 -13.05
CA ASP A 261 -7.83 18.87 -14.18
C ASP A 261 -8.43 20.30 -14.25
N GLY A 262 -8.58 20.92 -13.07
CA GLY A 262 -9.14 22.25 -12.96
C GLY A 262 -10.68 22.34 -13.05
N VAL A 263 -11.37 21.21 -13.15
CA VAL A 263 -12.84 21.14 -13.22
C VAL A 263 -13.40 20.60 -11.91
N PRO A 264 -14.28 21.35 -11.21
CA PRO A 264 -15.00 20.84 -10.06
C PRO A 264 -15.88 19.63 -10.44
N VAL A 265 -15.72 18.52 -9.71
CA VAL A 265 -16.48 17.27 -9.92
C VAL A 265 -17.31 16.89 -8.70
N PHE A 266 -17.08 17.53 -7.56
CA PHE A 266 -17.83 17.39 -6.32
C PHE A 266 -17.77 18.70 -5.55
N GLY A 267 -18.85 19.06 -4.84
CA GLY A 267 -19.01 20.33 -4.12
C GLY A 267 -19.77 21.37 -4.96
N GLU A 268 -19.88 22.62 -4.45
CA GLU A 268 -20.53 23.76 -5.13
C GLU A 268 -19.47 24.71 -5.72
#